data_ebfac505f02284c398b1175fdf8f202a
#
_entry.id   ebfac505f02284c398b1175fdf8f202a
#
_cell.length_a   1.000
_cell.length_b   1.000
_cell.length_c   1.000
_cell.angle_alpha   90.00
_cell.angle_beta   90.00
_cell.angle_gamma   90.00
#
_symmetry.space_group_name_H-M   'P 1'
#
loop_
_entity.id
_entity.type
_entity.pdbx_description
1 polymer ?
#
loop_
_entity_poly.entity_id
_entity_poly.type
_entity_poly.pdbx_seq_one_letter_code
_entity_poly.pdbx_strand_id
1 'polypeptide(L)'
;MNDTFVRSGPLKELSSYPHWAQRLVQECETSRLAVVGHPLYARMRDGQLSRQTMRAFLIGGWQVVEQFPLYMSHNLLKTRFGRSPGEDMARRWLMRNIRVELNHADYWVRWAEAYGVTLAELKAQLVPAELHALGHWCWHSCATEELALAMAATNY
;
A
#
# COMPACT_ATOMS: atom_id res chain seq x y z
N MET A 1 -22.54 -3.67 5.01
CA MET A 1 -22.61 -2.53 4.05
C MET A 1 -21.48 -2.74 3.05
N ASN A 2 -21.80 -2.96 1.78
CA ASN A 2 -20.80 -2.99 0.71
C ASN A 2 -20.39 -1.54 0.41
N ASP A 3 -19.36 -1.06 1.11
CA ASP A 3 -18.71 0.19 0.75
C ASP A 3 -17.81 -0.09 -0.46
N THR A 4 -18.42 -0.15 -1.63
CA THR A 4 -17.66 -0.18 -2.87
C THR A 4 -16.97 1.16 -3.02
N PHE A 5 -15.62 1.15 -3.04
CA PHE A 5 -14.86 2.36 -3.28
C PHE A 5 -15.25 2.96 -4.63
N VAL A 6 -15.98 4.05 -4.60
CA VAL A 6 -16.30 4.83 -5.79
C VAL A 6 -15.31 5.99 -5.86
N ARG A 7 -14.48 5.96 -6.90
CA ARG A 7 -13.55 7.04 -7.17
C ARG A 7 -14.30 8.35 -7.42
N SER A 8 -13.98 9.39 -6.66
CA SER A 8 -14.51 10.72 -6.88
C SER A 8 -13.69 11.48 -7.93
N GLY A 9 -14.17 11.54 -9.15
CA GLY A 9 -13.59 12.33 -10.23
C GLY A 9 -12.65 11.54 -11.17
N PRO A 10 -12.33 12.11 -12.35
CA PRO A 10 -11.44 11.50 -13.33
C PRO A 10 -9.99 11.44 -12.84
N LEU A 11 -9.20 10.51 -13.39
CA LEU A 11 -7.74 10.54 -13.29
C LEU A 11 -7.26 11.84 -13.93
N LYS A 12 -6.42 12.57 -13.21
CA LYS A 12 -5.72 13.70 -13.79
C LYS A 12 -4.60 13.21 -14.68
N GLU A 13 -4.44 13.84 -15.84
CA GLU A 13 -3.31 13.59 -16.71
C GLU A 13 -2.00 13.94 -16.02
N LEU A 14 -0.95 13.13 -16.23
CA LEU A 14 0.35 13.34 -15.61
C LEU A 14 0.89 14.76 -15.88
N SER A 15 0.66 15.29 -17.08
CA SER A 15 1.05 16.65 -17.48
C SER A 15 0.42 17.75 -16.64
N SER A 16 -0.68 17.47 -15.93
CA SER A 16 -1.35 18.45 -15.05
C SER A 16 -0.69 18.59 -13.67
N TYR A 17 0.29 17.72 -13.36
CA TYR A 17 1.02 17.79 -12.10
C TYR A 17 2.28 18.67 -12.21
N PRO A 18 2.80 19.16 -11.07
CA PRO A 18 4.08 19.88 -11.07
C PRO A 18 5.22 19.05 -11.68
N HIS A 19 6.19 19.70 -12.31
CA HIS A 19 7.32 19.02 -12.97
C HIS A 19 8.08 18.05 -12.06
N TRP A 20 8.23 18.35 -10.77
CA TRP A 20 8.88 17.43 -9.84
C TRP A 20 8.11 16.12 -9.68
N ALA A 21 6.79 16.17 -9.65
CA ALA A 21 5.94 14.98 -9.57
C ALA A 21 5.96 14.19 -10.87
N GLN A 22 5.95 14.87 -12.02
CA GLN A 22 6.09 14.21 -13.32
C GLN A 22 7.42 13.46 -13.42
N ARG A 23 8.53 14.09 -12.98
CA ARG A 23 9.85 13.44 -12.95
C ARG A 23 9.87 12.22 -12.01
N LEU A 24 9.33 12.34 -10.79
CA LEU A 24 9.24 11.23 -9.86
C LEU A 24 8.55 10.01 -10.50
N VAL A 25 7.38 10.24 -11.11
CA VAL A 25 6.65 9.19 -11.82
C VAL A 25 7.49 8.57 -12.93
N GLN A 26 8.16 9.38 -13.74
CA GLN A 26 9.00 8.91 -14.85
C GLN A 26 10.22 8.10 -14.37
N GLU A 27 10.89 8.56 -13.32
CA GLU A 27 12.07 7.88 -12.75
C GLU A 27 11.70 6.54 -12.09
N CYS A 28 10.54 6.45 -11.47
CA CYS A 28 10.05 5.22 -10.85
C CYS A 28 9.39 4.24 -11.83
N GLU A 29 9.03 4.67 -13.05
CA GLU A 29 8.18 3.90 -13.96
C GLU A 29 8.74 2.53 -14.31
N THR A 30 10.04 2.42 -14.56
CA THR A 30 10.68 1.13 -14.88
C THR A 30 10.55 0.13 -13.73
N SER A 31 10.80 0.58 -12.49
CA SER A 31 10.66 -0.26 -11.30
C SER A 31 9.19 -0.62 -11.04
N ARG A 32 8.30 0.35 -11.21
CA ARG A 32 6.85 0.12 -11.08
C ARG A 32 6.37 -0.93 -12.07
N LEU A 33 6.75 -0.82 -13.35
CA LEU A 33 6.36 -1.79 -14.37
C LEU A 33 6.95 -3.17 -14.11
N ALA A 34 8.16 -3.27 -13.58
CA ALA A 34 8.75 -4.56 -13.19
C ALA A 34 7.93 -5.26 -12.09
N VAL A 35 7.37 -4.49 -11.15
CA VAL A 35 6.51 -5.03 -10.09
C VAL A 35 5.12 -5.37 -10.63
N VAL A 36 4.38 -4.39 -11.17
CA VAL A 36 2.98 -4.60 -11.56
C VAL A 36 2.81 -5.50 -12.77
N GLY A 37 3.82 -5.57 -13.64
CA GLY A 37 3.88 -6.48 -14.79
C GLY A 37 4.46 -7.85 -14.48
N HIS A 38 4.81 -8.14 -13.21
CA HIS A 38 5.41 -9.43 -12.87
C HIS A 38 4.44 -10.58 -13.18
N PRO A 39 4.90 -11.69 -13.80
CA PRO A 39 4.05 -12.81 -14.23
C PRO A 39 3.22 -13.44 -13.09
N LEU A 40 3.64 -13.26 -11.83
CA LEU A 40 2.89 -13.71 -10.66
C LEU A 40 1.46 -13.17 -10.66
N TYR A 41 1.29 -11.86 -10.92
CA TYR A 41 -0.04 -11.23 -10.89
C TYR A 41 -0.94 -11.69 -12.03
N ALA A 42 -0.39 -11.88 -13.22
CA ALA A 42 -1.13 -12.45 -14.35
C ALA A 42 -1.62 -13.87 -14.02
N ARG A 43 -0.69 -14.73 -13.56
CA ARG A 43 -1.02 -16.13 -13.18
C ARG A 43 -2.00 -16.20 -12.00
N MET A 44 -1.91 -15.26 -11.06
CA MET A 44 -2.86 -15.16 -9.94
C MET A 44 -4.25 -14.83 -10.45
N ARG A 45 -4.38 -13.80 -11.29
CA ARG A 45 -5.65 -13.38 -11.88
C ARG A 45 -6.29 -14.50 -12.71
N ASP A 46 -5.49 -15.27 -13.43
CA ASP A 46 -5.93 -16.36 -14.30
C ASP A 46 -6.13 -17.69 -13.53
N GLY A 47 -6.00 -17.70 -12.21
CA GLY A 47 -6.17 -18.88 -11.36
C GLY A 47 -5.12 -19.98 -11.57
N GLN A 48 -3.95 -19.63 -12.13
CA GLN A 48 -2.89 -20.58 -12.49
C GLN A 48 -1.85 -20.82 -11.38
N LEU A 49 -2.00 -20.15 -10.23
CA LEU A 49 -1.11 -20.39 -9.09
C LEU A 49 -1.58 -21.61 -8.28
N SER A 50 -0.61 -22.39 -7.83
CA SER A 50 -0.90 -23.49 -6.91
C SER A 50 -1.45 -22.96 -5.58
N ARG A 51 -2.26 -23.80 -4.89
CA ARG A 51 -2.74 -23.45 -3.54
C ARG A 51 -1.57 -23.13 -2.59
N GLN A 52 -0.48 -23.87 -2.68
CA GLN A 52 0.71 -23.63 -1.86
C GLN A 52 1.34 -22.25 -2.13
N THR A 53 1.47 -21.87 -3.40
CA THR A 53 2.00 -20.55 -3.80
C THR A 53 1.10 -19.42 -3.29
N MET A 54 -0.23 -19.61 -3.40
CA MET A 54 -1.19 -18.62 -2.90
C MET A 54 -1.11 -18.48 -1.37
N ARG A 55 -0.97 -19.59 -0.64
CA ARG A 55 -0.77 -19.55 0.81
C ARG A 55 0.50 -18.80 1.19
N ALA A 56 1.61 -19.08 0.54
CA ALA A 56 2.88 -18.39 0.77
C ALA A 56 2.76 -16.88 0.50
N PHE A 57 2.11 -16.49 -0.59
CA PHE A 57 1.84 -15.09 -0.93
C PHE A 57 0.99 -14.39 0.15
N LEU A 58 -0.09 -15.05 0.60
CA LEU A 58 -1.01 -14.46 1.58
C LEU A 58 -0.36 -14.33 2.96
N ILE A 59 0.40 -15.33 3.40
CA ILE A 59 1.13 -15.29 4.68
C ILE A 59 2.25 -14.22 4.61
N GLY A 60 3.05 -14.25 3.55
CA GLY A 60 4.17 -13.31 3.42
C GLY A 60 3.74 -11.84 3.30
N GLY A 61 2.66 -11.56 2.58
CA GLY A 61 2.16 -10.20 2.36
C GLY A 61 1.40 -9.62 3.55
N TRP A 62 0.95 -10.43 4.50
CA TRP A 62 0.11 -10.00 5.61
C TRP A 62 0.69 -8.82 6.39
N GLN A 63 1.98 -8.88 6.73
CA GLN A 63 2.63 -7.83 7.53
C GLN A 63 2.50 -6.45 6.87
N VAL A 64 2.67 -6.37 5.56
CA VAL A 64 2.56 -5.10 4.83
C VAL A 64 1.11 -4.60 4.86
N VAL A 65 0.14 -5.47 4.59
CA VAL A 65 -1.28 -5.13 4.55
C VAL A 65 -1.78 -4.67 5.93
N GLU A 66 -1.44 -5.40 6.97
CA GLU A 66 -1.87 -5.09 8.35
C GLU A 66 -1.28 -3.78 8.85
N GLN A 67 -0.03 -3.49 8.49
CA GLN A 67 0.68 -2.30 8.96
C GLN A 67 0.47 -1.07 8.08
N PHE A 68 -0.10 -1.20 6.89
CA PHE A 68 -0.24 -0.08 5.96
C PHE A 68 -0.99 1.13 6.54
N PRO A 69 -2.11 0.96 7.26
CA PRO A 69 -2.77 2.09 7.93
C PRO A 69 -1.91 2.74 9.01
N LEU A 70 -0.97 2.01 9.62
CA LEU A 70 -0.04 2.55 10.62
C LEU A 70 1.03 3.43 9.96
N TYR A 71 1.56 3.04 8.80
CA TYR A 71 2.46 3.89 8.01
C TYR A 71 1.81 5.22 7.66
N MET A 72 0.57 5.19 7.19
CA MET A 72 -0.21 6.39 6.90
C MET A 72 -0.47 7.24 8.15
N SER A 73 -0.68 6.61 9.30
CA SER A 73 -0.89 7.30 10.57
C SER A 73 0.37 8.07 11.00
N HIS A 74 1.57 7.50 10.81
CA HIS A 74 2.81 8.22 11.02
C HIS A 74 2.92 9.46 10.13
N ASN A 75 2.55 9.36 8.87
CA ASN A 75 2.52 10.49 7.95
C ASN A 75 1.47 11.53 8.37
N LEU A 76 0.31 11.09 8.89
CA LEU A 76 -0.72 12.00 9.39
C LEU A 76 -0.23 12.84 10.57
N LEU A 77 0.59 12.28 11.45
CA LEU A 77 1.16 13.00 12.60
C LEU A 77 2.08 14.15 12.19
N LYS A 78 2.63 14.14 10.98
CA LYS A 78 3.48 15.21 10.44
C LYS A 78 2.68 16.41 9.93
N THR A 79 1.39 16.26 9.69
CA THR A 79 0.54 17.32 9.16
C THR A 79 0.10 18.30 10.25
N ARG A 80 -0.03 19.59 9.90
CA ARG A 80 -0.60 20.61 10.76
C ARG A 80 -1.71 21.34 10.01
N PHE A 81 -2.89 21.41 10.64
CA PHE A 81 -4.04 22.12 10.05
C PHE A 81 -3.72 23.60 9.86
N GLY A 82 -4.00 24.12 8.66
CA GLY A 82 -3.83 25.53 8.31
C GLY A 82 -2.39 25.96 8.05
N ARG A 83 -1.40 25.05 8.11
CA ARG A 83 0.01 25.39 7.83
C ARG A 83 0.25 25.64 6.33
N SER A 84 -0.35 24.84 5.48
CA SER A 84 -0.37 25.06 4.04
C SER A 84 -1.53 24.32 3.37
N PRO A 85 -2.01 24.78 2.19
CA PRO A 85 -3.05 24.07 1.44
C PRO A 85 -2.65 22.63 1.08
N GLY A 86 -1.37 22.39 0.80
CA GLY A 86 -0.85 21.04 0.50
C GLY A 86 -0.93 20.10 1.69
N GLU A 87 -0.56 20.57 2.88
CA GLU A 87 -0.68 19.77 4.10
C GLU A 87 -2.15 19.52 4.48
N ASP A 88 -3.03 20.49 4.30
CA ASP A 88 -4.46 20.31 4.55
C ASP A 88 -5.05 19.26 3.60
N MET A 89 -4.62 19.25 2.35
CA MET A 89 -5.01 18.22 1.38
C MET A 89 -4.45 16.85 1.76
N ALA A 90 -3.16 16.75 2.09
CA ALA A 90 -2.53 15.52 2.53
C ALA A 90 -3.21 14.95 3.77
N ARG A 91 -3.51 15.80 4.76
CA ARG A 91 -4.22 15.44 5.97
C ARG A 91 -5.58 14.80 5.69
N ARG A 92 -6.40 15.44 4.84
CA ARG A 92 -7.72 14.91 4.46
C ARG A 92 -7.61 13.60 3.70
N TRP A 93 -6.64 13.51 2.80
CA TRP A 93 -6.37 12.29 2.03
C TRP A 93 -5.97 11.14 2.95
N LEU A 94 -4.99 11.34 3.85
CA LEU A 94 -4.52 10.34 4.81
C LEU A 94 -5.64 9.84 5.71
N MET A 95 -6.43 10.74 6.31
CA MET A 95 -7.56 10.36 7.17
C MET A 95 -8.56 9.46 6.44
N ARG A 96 -8.87 9.79 5.19
CA ARG A 96 -9.77 8.96 4.36
C ARG A 96 -9.16 7.61 4.03
N ASN A 97 -7.89 7.58 3.61
CA ASN A 97 -7.24 6.34 3.18
C ASN A 97 -6.93 5.40 4.35
N ILE A 98 -6.53 5.91 5.52
CA ILE A 98 -6.38 5.08 6.72
C ILE A 98 -7.66 4.27 6.97
N ARG A 99 -8.83 4.89 6.82
CA ARG A 99 -10.12 4.21 6.97
C ARG A 99 -10.36 3.16 5.87
N VAL A 100 -9.91 3.40 4.65
CA VAL A 100 -10.00 2.42 3.55
C VAL A 100 -9.07 1.25 3.81
N GLU A 101 -7.82 1.52 4.20
CA GLU A 101 -6.81 0.49 4.43
C GLU A 101 -7.15 -0.47 5.59
N LEU A 102 -7.88 0.00 6.60
CA LEU A 102 -8.40 -0.88 7.65
C LEU A 102 -9.29 -2.00 7.10
N ASN A 103 -10.05 -1.74 6.04
CA ASN A 103 -10.88 -2.78 5.41
C ASN A 103 -10.03 -3.79 4.61
N HIS A 104 -8.85 -3.40 4.14
CA HIS A 104 -7.98 -4.31 3.40
C HIS A 104 -7.50 -5.48 4.24
N ALA A 105 -7.27 -5.28 5.55
CA ALA A 105 -6.95 -6.38 6.46
C ALA A 105 -8.08 -7.42 6.53
N ASP A 106 -9.34 -6.98 6.62
CA ASP A 106 -10.50 -7.88 6.63
C ASP A 106 -10.66 -8.63 5.31
N TYR A 107 -10.43 -7.96 4.17
CA TYR A 107 -10.47 -8.62 2.87
C TYR A 107 -9.34 -9.64 2.72
N TRP A 108 -8.15 -9.30 3.21
CA TRP A 108 -7.01 -10.21 3.18
C TRP A 108 -7.24 -11.47 4.00
N VAL A 109 -7.79 -11.33 5.21
CA VAL A 109 -8.14 -12.48 6.07
C VAL A 109 -9.13 -13.41 5.37
N ARG A 110 -10.22 -12.85 4.80
CA ARG A 110 -11.20 -13.67 4.07
C ARG A 110 -10.59 -14.36 2.84
N TRP A 111 -9.70 -13.68 2.15
CA TRP A 111 -8.98 -14.26 1.02
C TRP A 111 -8.06 -15.39 1.49
N ALA A 112 -7.35 -15.19 2.59
CA ALA A 112 -6.49 -16.20 3.21
C ALA A 112 -7.29 -17.44 3.64
N GLU A 113 -8.44 -17.26 4.26
CA GLU A 113 -9.35 -18.34 4.66
C GLU A 113 -9.81 -19.19 3.47
N ALA A 114 -10.08 -18.59 2.32
CA ALA A 114 -10.46 -19.31 1.10
C ALA A 114 -9.34 -20.27 0.62
N TYR A 115 -8.10 -19.98 0.96
CA TYR A 115 -6.94 -20.85 0.69
C TYR A 115 -6.55 -21.73 1.89
N GLY A 116 -7.36 -21.72 2.95
CA GLY A 116 -7.13 -22.49 4.17
C GLY A 116 -5.97 -21.97 5.01
N VAL A 117 -5.72 -20.66 4.97
CA VAL A 117 -4.79 -19.97 5.87
C VAL A 117 -5.59 -19.37 7.00
N THR A 118 -5.21 -19.71 8.23
CA THR A 118 -5.86 -19.19 9.44
C THR A 118 -5.28 -17.85 9.85
N LEU A 119 -6.03 -17.07 10.65
CA LEU A 119 -5.52 -15.83 11.23
C LEU A 119 -4.27 -16.07 12.10
N ALA A 120 -4.18 -17.22 12.77
CA ALA A 120 -3.00 -17.61 13.55
C ALA A 120 -1.76 -17.76 12.67
N GLU A 121 -1.89 -18.38 11.50
CA GLU A 121 -0.80 -18.50 10.52
C GLU A 121 -0.37 -17.15 9.97
N LEU A 122 -1.31 -16.24 9.67
CA LEU A 122 -0.99 -14.88 9.25
C LEU A 122 -0.18 -14.14 10.32
N LYS A 123 -0.57 -14.28 11.59
CA LYS A 123 0.09 -13.61 12.73
C LYS A 123 1.42 -14.26 13.15
N ALA A 124 1.71 -15.47 12.71
CA ALA A 124 2.96 -16.17 13.05
C ALA A 124 4.22 -15.51 12.47
N GLN A 125 4.08 -14.49 11.65
CA GLN A 125 5.16 -13.64 11.12
C GLN A 125 6.27 -14.42 10.39
N LEU A 126 5.93 -15.49 9.71
CA LEU A 126 6.84 -16.18 8.79
C LEU A 126 7.01 -15.35 7.51
N VAL A 127 7.69 -14.23 7.65
CA VAL A 127 7.84 -13.24 6.60
C VAL A 127 9.16 -13.48 5.86
N PRO A 128 9.15 -13.59 4.52
CA PRO A 128 10.38 -13.60 3.73
C PRO A 128 11.24 -12.36 3.99
N ALA A 129 12.56 -12.52 3.93
CA ALA A 129 13.50 -11.44 4.24
C ALA A 129 13.26 -10.17 3.40
N GLU A 130 12.87 -10.33 2.14
CA GLU A 130 12.58 -9.24 1.22
C GLU A 130 11.34 -8.44 1.64
N LEU A 131 10.29 -9.12 2.11
CA LEU A 131 9.08 -8.46 2.60
C LEU A 131 9.31 -7.83 3.98
N HIS A 132 10.16 -8.44 4.80
CA HIS A 132 10.60 -7.83 6.05
C HIS A 132 11.38 -6.53 5.78
N ALA A 133 12.30 -6.54 4.81
CA ALA A 133 13.04 -5.35 4.39
C ALA A 133 12.09 -4.25 3.85
N LEU A 134 11.07 -4.62 3.07
CA LEU A 134 10.05 -3.68 2.60
C LEU A 134 9.29 -3.05 3.77
N GLY A 135 8.82 -3.84 4.72
CA GLY A 135 8.14 -3.33 5.92
C GLY A 135 9.02 -2.39 6.74
N HIS A 136 10.29 -2.77 6.95
CA HIS A 136 11.26 -1.92 7.64
C HIS A 136 11.49 -0.60 6.90
N TRP A 137 11.62 -0.63 5.57
CA TRP A 137 11.78 0.57 4.75
C TRP A 137 10.56 1.50 4.85
N CYS A 138 9.34 0.96 4.81
CA CYS A 138 8.11 1.75 5.00
C CYS A 138 8.09 2.41 6.38
N TRP A 139 8.41 1.68 7.46
CA TRP A 139 8.48 2.23 8.79
C TRP A 139 9.55 3.32 8.91
N HIS A 140 10.76 3.05 8.41
CA HIS A 140 11.86 4.02 8.45
C HIS A 140 11.48 5.30 7.71
N SER A 141 11.01 5.19 6.48
CA SER A 141 10.61 6.35 5.67
C SER A 141 9.50 7.16 6.34
N CYS A 142 8.48 6.48 6.88
CA CYS A 142 7.39 7.16 7.58
C CYS A 142 7.82 7.77 8.93
N ALA A 143 8.85 7.26 9.59
CA ALA A 143 9.33 7.80 10.85
C ALA A 143 10.28 8.99 10.66
N THR A 144 11.18 8.93 9.67
CA THR A 144 12.33 9.84 9.55
C THR A 144 12.20 10.88 8.46
N GLU A 145 11.53 10.56 7.33
CA GLU A 145 11.47 11.45 6.18
C GLU A 145 10.43 12.56 6.34
N GLU A 146 10.60 13.65 5.60
CA GLU A 146 9.59 14.68 5.47
C GLU A 146 8.31 14.14 4.83
N LEU A 147 7.17 14.81 5.09
CA LEU A 147 5.84 14.35 4.68
C LEU A 147 5.77 13.97 3.20
N ALA A 148 6.32 14.79 2.30
CA ALA A 148 6.25 14.54 0.86
C ALA A 148 7.01 13.26 0.46
N LEU A 149 8.23 13.06 0.98
CA LEU A 149 9.04 11.87 0.72
C LEU A 149 8.42 10.62 1.33
N ALA A 150 7.96 10.72 2.57
CA ALA A 150 7.31 9.59 3.26
C ALA A 150 6.01 9.17 2.56
N MET A 151 5.23 10.13 2.06
CA MET A 151 4.05 9.82 1.26
C MET A 151 4.41 9.20 -0.09
N ALA A 152 5.45 9.69 -0.76
CA ALA A 152 5.92 9.09 -2.01
C ALA A 152 6.39 7.64 -1.78
N ALA A 153 7.16 7.41 -0.71
CA ALA A 153 7.66 6.09 -0.36
C ALA A 153 6.56 5.04 -0.11
N THR A 154 5.41 5.44 0.39
CA THR A 154 4.32 4.51 0.74
C THR A 154 3.17 4.47 -0.25
N ASN A 155 3.12 5.38 -1.23
CA ASN A 155 1.96 5.50 -2.15
C ASN A 155 2.33 5.44 -3.63
N TYR A 156 3.57 5.23 -3.95
CA TYR A 156 4.07 5.08 -5.30
C TYR A 156 4.87 3.80 -5.46
#